data_049579cf12c7b050f036b419807e5804
#
_entry.id   049579cf12c7b050f036b419807e5804
#
_cell.length_a   1.000
_cell.length_b   1.000
_cell.length_c   1.000
_cell.angle_alpha   90.00
_cell.angle_beta   90.00
_cell.angle_gamma   90.00
#
_symmetry.space_group_name_H-M   'P 1'
#
loop_
_entity.id
_entity.type
_entity.pdbx_description
1 polymer ?
#
loop_
_entity_poly.entity_id
_entity_poly.type
_entity_poly.pdbx_seq_one_letter_code
_entity_poly.pdbx_strand_id
1 'polypeptide(L)'
;MKSVIKSTEPVAFLDWKAQANDDWQPSYGALQNPEKCALHRALLTEQGGVCCYCGRSIMLPDSHIEHFRPQEAHEDLALAYINLHASCIRETEPGAPLHCGHAKGNDFDEGSFISPLQIDCESRFIYSAQDGAIYPLDRGDESAAYMAKLLKLDVKFLRDRRAEALKAAFDDNFVRSASDEEIVKLAQAYRQPDAGGQFTGFGRVLSRYAEQLLGHAP
;
A
#
# COMPACT_ATOMS: atom_id res chain seq x y z
N MET A 1 -1.48 1.94 5.65
CA MET A 1 -1.74 0.90 4.62
C MET A 1 -2.94 1.28 3.78
N LYS A 2 -3.13 0.61 2.65
CA LYS A 2 -4.29 0.74 1.76
C LYS A 2 -4.94 -0.63 1.64
N SER A 3 -6.23 -0.73 1.97
CA SER A 3 -7.02 -1.92 1.68
C SER A 3 -7.19 -2.10 0.16
N VAL A 4 -6.90 -3.29 -0.34
CA VAL A 4 -6.93 -3.64 -1.77
C VAL A 4 -8.03 -4.66 -2.02
N ILE A 5 -8.89 -4.38 -2.98
CA ILE A 5 -9.86 -5.36 -3.49
C ILE A 5 -9.31 -5.87 -4.82
N LYS A 6 -9.04 -7.17 -4.88
CA LYS A 6 -8.52 -7.76 -6.12
C LYS A 6 -9.55 -7.70 -7.23
N SER A 7 -9.12 -7.23 -8.38
CA SER A 7 -9.87 -7.30 -9.63
C SER A 7 -9.69 -8.67 -10.32
N THR A 8 -10.29 -8.82 -11.48
CA THR A 8 -10.01 -9.98 -12.34
C THR A 8 -8.56 -9.97 -12.79
N GLU A 9 -7.93 -11.13 -12.75
CA GLU A 9 -6.57 -11.32 -13.24
C GLU A 9 -6.45 -10.92 -14.72
N PRO A 10 -5.38 -10.20 -15.13
CA PRO A 10 -5.22 -9.74 -16.50
C PRO A 10 -5.18 -10.92 -17.50
N VAL A 11 -5.95 -10.81 -18.60
CA VAL A 11 -6.03 -11.86 -19.64
C VAL A 11 -4.64 -12.21 -20.19
N ALA A 12 -3.79 -11.21 -20.47
CA ALA A 12 -2.43 -11.45 -20.95
C ALA A 12 -1.58 -12.31 -20.00
N PHE A 13 -1.78 -12.16 -18.69
CA PHE A 13 -1.07 -12.95 -17.69
C PHE A 13 -1.66 -14.36 -17.57
N LEU A 14 -3.00 -14.50 -17.67
CA LEU A 14 -3.69 -15.79 -17.72
C LEU A 14 -3.26 -16.60 -18.95
N ASP A 15 -3.29 -15.99 -20.14
CA ASP A 15 -2.92 -16.63 -21.40
C ASP A 15 -1.45 -17.08 -21.40
N TRP A 16 -0.56 -16.25 -20.80
CA TRP A 16 0.84 -16.62 -20.63
C TRP A 16 0.99 -17.84 -19.72
N LYS A 17 0.30 -17.90 -18.59
CA LYS A 17 0.31 -19.07 -17.69
C LYS A 17 -0.27 -20.32 -18.36
N ALA A 18 -1.29 -20.16 -19.19
CA ALA A 18 -1.93 -21.26 -19.91
C ALA A 18 -1.05 -21.93 -20.98
N GLN A 19 0.14 -21.36 -21.31
CA GLN A 19 1.10 -21.99 -22.22
C GLN A 19 1.90 -23.14 -21.58
N ALA A 20 1.67 -23.42 -20.28
CA ALA A 20 2.31 -24.52 -19.58
C ALA A 20 2.11 -25.85 -20.34
N ASN A 21 3.19 -26.62 -20.48
CA ASN A 21 3.22 -27.94 -21.13
C ASN A 21 4.33 -28.79 -20.49
N ASP A 22 4.54 -30.00 -21.00
CA ASP A 22 5.50 -30.95 -20.42
C ASP A 22 6.95 -30.45 -20.47
N ASP A 23 7.26 -29.60 -21.44
CA ASP A 23 8.63 -29.06 -21.64
C ASP A 23 8.84 -27.71 -21.00
N TRP A 24 7.77 -27.00 -20.61
CA TRP A 24 7.84 -25.65 -20.07
C TRP A 24 6.77 -25.37 -19.01
N GLN A 25 7.19 -24.87 -17.87
CA GLN A 25 6.32 -24.42 -16.79
C GLN A 25 6.55 -22.93 -16.51
N PRO A 26 5.46 -22.14 -16.33
CA PRO A 26 5.58 -20.73 -16.00
C PRO A 26 6.20 -20.54 -14.62
N SER A 27 7.13 -19.60 -14.51
CA SER A 27 7.71 -19.15 -13.23
C SER A 27 7.81 -17.63 -13.22
N TYR A 28 7.86 -17.02 -12.04
CA TYR A 28 7.98 -15.57 -11.96
C TYR A 28 9.29 -15.05 -12.60
N GLY A 29 10.37 -15.83 -12.51
CA GLY A 29 11.63 -15.52 -13.20
C GLY A 29 11.54 -15.53 -14.73
N ALA A 30 10.64 -16.36 -15.27
CA ALA A 30 10.39 -16.43 -16.72
C ALA A 30 9.41 -15.35 -17.22
N LEU A 31 8.69 -14.67 -16.30
CA LEU A 31 7.74 -13.64 -16.66
C LEU A 31 8.45 -12.37 -17.14
N GLN A 32 8.33 -12.07 -18.44
CA GLN A 32 8.95 -10.92 -19.10
C GLN A 32 7.88 -9.98 -19.65
N ASN A 33 8.30 -8.89 -20.29
CA ASN A 33 7.41 -8.02 -21.03
C ASN A 33 7.01 -8.69 -22.38
N PRO A 34 5.76 -8.48 -22.84
CA PRO A 34 4.79 -7.48 -22.36
C PRO A 34 3.94 -7.92 -21.17
N GLU A 35 3.86 -9.23 -20.83
CA GLU A 35 2.95 -9.77 -19.84
C GLU A 35 3.24 -9.25 -18.43
N LYS A 36 4.51 -9.12 -18.06
CA LYS A 36 4.92 -8.52 -16.77
C LYS A 36 4.47 -7.08 -16.64
N CYS A 37 4.57 -6.31 -17.72
CA CYS A 37 4.08 -4.92 -17.76
C CYS A 37 2.54 -4.87 -17.64
N ALA A 38 1.83 -5.76 -18.33
CA ALA A 38 0.37 -5.85 -18.25
C ALA A 38 -0.08 -6.20 -16.82
N LEU A 39 0.55 -7.18 -16.19
CA LEU A 39 0.32 -7.53 -14.79
C LEU A 39 0.56 -6.32 -13.87
N HIS A 40 1.71 -5.65 -13.97
CA HIS A 40 2.05 -4.52 -13.13
C HIS A 40 1.05 -3.35 -13.29
N ARG A 41 0.62 -3.05 -14.51
CA ARG A 41 -0.42 -2.04 -14.78
C ARG A 41 -1.76 -2.40 -14.15
N ALA A 42 -2.16 -3.67 -14.20
CA ALA A 42 -3.40 -4.14 -13.56
C ALA A 42 -3.35 -3.96 -12.03
N LEU A 43 -2.22 -4.31 -11.39
CA LEU A 43 -2.02 -4.09 -9.97
C LEU A 43 -2.06 -2.60 -9.59
N LEU A 44 -1.44 -1.73 -10.39
CA LEU A 44 -1.53 -0.27 -10.19
C LEU A 44 -2.96 0.24 -10.34
N THR A 45 -3.69 -0.23 -11.33
CA THR A 45 -5.09 0.18 -11.58
C THR A 45 -6.00 -0.25 -10.43
N GLU A 46 -5.93 -1.50 -9.97
CA GLU A 46 -6.77 -1.98 -8.85
C GLU A 46 -6.46 -1.26 -7.53
N GLN A 47 -5.20 -0.81 -7.35
CA GLN A 47 -4.79 -0.05 -6.18
C GLN A 47 -5.04 1.45 -6.33
N GLY A 48 -5.50 1.93 -7.51
CA GLY A 48 -5.72 3.34 -7.80
C GLY A 48 -4.43 4.16 -7.73
N GLY A 49 -3.31 3.61 -8.23
CA GLY A 49 -2.04 4.30 -8.31
C GLY A 49 -1.36 4.60 -6.99
N VAL A 50 -1.66 3.84 -5.91
CA VAL A 50 -0.99 4.02 -4.62
C VAL A 50 -0.35 2.73 -4.12
N CYS A 51 0.75 2.86 -3.40
CA CYS A 51 1.46 1.73 -2.78
C CYS A 51 0.56 1.03 -1.74
N CYS A 52 0.45 -0.30 -1.81
CA CYS A 52 -0.36 -1.10 -0.87
C CYS A 52 0.06 -0.92 0.60
N TYR A 53 1.33 -0.62 0.87
CA TYR A 53 1.84 -0.48 2.23
C TYR A 53 1.81 0.96 2.75
N CYS A 54 2.48 1.90 2.12
CA CYS A 54 2.58 3.27 2.66
C CYS A 54 1.49 4.23 2.15
N GLY A 55 0.76 3.89 1.08
CA GLY A 55 -0.27 4.75 0.51
C GLY A 55 0.25 5.93 -0.32
N ARG A 56 1.57 6.02 -0.56
CA ARG A 56 2.16 7.02 -1.47
C ARG A 56 1.70 6.78 -2.91
N SER A 57 1.50 7.84 -3.70
CA SER A 57 1.30 7.69 -5.14
C SER A 57 2.48 6.99 -5.79
N ILE A 58 2.19 6.05 -6.68
CA ILE A 58 3.16 5.27 -7.45
C ILE A 58 2.70 5.11 -8.89
N MET A 59 3.68 4.98 -9.77
CA MET A 59 3.50 4.73 -11.20
C MET A 59 4.38 3.57 -11.64
N LEU A 60 4.20 3.11 -12.87
CA LEU A 60 4.98 2.01 -13.43
C LEU A 60 6.51 2.21 -13.32
N PRO A 61 7.08 3.42 -13.57
CA PRO A 61 8.53 3.62 -13.47
C PRO A 61 9.10 3.62 -12.06
N ASP A 62 8.29 3.92 -11.02
CA ASP A 62 8.77 4.09 -9.65
C ASP A 62 8.22 3.04 -8.67
N SER A 63 7.69 1.94 -9.21
CA SER A 63 7.12 0.84 -8.43
C SER A 63 7.53 -0.53 -8.96
N HIS A 64 7.31 -1.56 -8.16
CA HIS A 64 7.55 -2.95 -8.52
C HIS A 64 6.36 -3.85 -8.16
N ILE A 65 6.35 -5.06 -8.72
CA ILE A 65 5.42 -6.12 -8.33
C ILE A 65 5.94 -6.75 -7.05
N GLU A 66 5.18 -6.63 -6.00
CA GLU A 66 5.46 -7.13 -4.66
C GLU A 66 4.75 -8.45 -4.43
N HIS A 67 5.45 -9.42 -3.86
CA HIS A 67 4.87 -10.67 -3.37
C HIS A 67 4.53 -10.51 -1.89
N PHE A 68 3.26 -10.55 -1.53
CA PHE A 68 2.83 -10.49 -0.13
C PHE A 68 3.47 -11.61 0.69
N ARG A 69 3.28 -12.87 0.31
CA ARG A 69 4.09 -14.01 0.76
C ARG A 69 5.31 -14.14 -0.14
N PRO A 70 6.52 -14.07 0.41
CA PRO A 70 7.75 -14.10 -0.38
C PRO A 70 7.86 -15.34 -1.25
N GLN A 71 8.22 -15.15 -2.53
CA GLN A 71 8.31 -16.24 -3.50
C GLN A 71 9.33 -17.32 -3.14
N GLU A 72 10.39 -16.97 -2.38
CA GLU A 72 11.41 -17.91 -1.97
C GLU A 72 10.86 -18.99 -1.01
N ALA A 73 9.95 -18.61 -0.11
CA ALA A 73 9.32 -19.51 0.86
C ALA A 73 7.95 -20.05 0.38
N HIS A 74 7.36 -19.44 -0.64
CA HIS A 74 6.02 -19.74 -1.16
C HIS A 74 6.01 -19.73 -2.69
N GLU A 75 6.79 -20.65 -3.28
CA GLU A 75 6.96 -20.75 -4.73
C GLU A 75 5.62 -21.02 -5.45
N ASP A 76 4.74 -21.79 -4.82
CA ASP A 76 3.38 -22.09 -5.28
C ASP A 76 2.49 -20.84 -5.42
N LEU A 77 2.81 -19.77 -4.69
CA LEU A 77 2.11 -18.48 -4.73
C LEU A 77 2.82 -17.42 -5.58
N ALA A 78 3.97 -17.72 -6.19
CA ALA A 78 4.75 -16.77 -6.94
C ALA A 78 4.01 -16.17 -8.15
N LEU A 79 3.07 -16.94 -8.75
CA LEU A 79 2.23 -16.51 -9.86
C LEU A 79 0.75 -16.37 -9.47
N ALA A 80 0.42 -16.51 -8.19
CA ALA A 80 -0.95 -16.32 -7.70
C ALA A 80 -1.28 -14.82 -7.64
N TYR A 81 -2.22 -14.36 -8.47
CA TYR A 81 -2.58 -12.93 -8.57
C TYR A 81 -2.99 -12.33 -7.23
N ILE A 82 -3.63 -13.12 -6.36
CA ILE A 82 -4.00 -12.69 -5.01
C ILE A 82 -2.80 -12.40 -4.10
N ASN A 83 -1.64 -12.96 -4.40
CA ASN A 83 -0.39 -12.75 -3.67
C ASN A 83 0.41 -11.53 -4.19
N LEU A 84 -0.01 -10.93 -5.32
CA LEU A 84 0.75 -9.89 -6.00
C LEU A 84 0.13 -8.51 -5.75
N HIS A 85 0.98 -7.52 -5.48
CA HIS A 85 0.59 -6.13 -5.25
C HIS A 85 1.57 -5.17 -5.93
N ALA A 86 1.20 -3.91 -6.09
CA ALA A 86 2.14 -2.86 -6.47
C ALA A 86 2.69 -2.17 -5.22
N SER A 87 4.02 -2.10 -5.12
CA SER A 87 4.73 -1.43 -4.03
C SER A 87 5.72 -0.42 -4.57
N CYS A 88 6.00 0.62 -3.77
CA CYS A 88 6.93 1.68 -4.17
C CYS A 88 8.39 1.21 -4.20
N ILE A 89 9.22 1.99 -4.91
CA ILE A 89 10.61 1.75 -5.26
C ILE A 89 10.70 0.66 -6.34
N ARG A 90 11.09 1.05 -7.56
CA ARG A 90 11.37 0.09 -8.63
C ARG A 90 12.76 -0.48 -8.50
N GLU A 91 13.75 0.41 -8.37
CA GLU A 91 15.15 0.09 -8.26
C GLU A 91 15.73 0.75 -7.01
N THR A 92 16.58 0.03 -6.31
CA THR A 92 17.23 0.55 -5.11
C THR A 92 18.47 1.34 -5.50
N GLU A 93 18.63 2.52 -4.88
CA GLU A 93 19.82 3.34 -5.05
C GLU A 93 20.69 3.27 -3.79
N PRO A 94 22.03 3.22 -3.93
CA PRO A 94 22.92 3.23 -2.77
C PRO A 94 22.67 4.45 -1.86
N GLY A 95 22.43 4.20 -0.58
CA GLY A 95 22.17 5.24 0.41
C GLY A 95 20.72 5.74 0.48
N ALA A 96 19.87 5.38 -0.47
CA ALA A 96 18.44 5.69 -0.39
C ALA A 96 17.74 4.85 0.69
N PRO A 97 16.77 5.41 1.45
CA PRO A 97 16.08 4.67 2.48
C PRO A 97 15.17 3.61 1.87
N LEU A 98 15.42 2.35 2.16
CA LEU A 98 14.52 1.25 1.79
C LEU A 98 13.28 1.28 2.70
N HIS A 99 12.11 1.06 2.10
CA HIS A 99 10.83 0.93 2.80
C HIS A 99 9.87 0.05 1.99
N CYS A 100 8.72 -0.31 2.55
CA CYS A 100 7.71 -1.14 1.90
C CYS A 100 8.27 -2.51 1.46
N GLY A 101 7.98 -2.98 0.25
CA GLY A 101 8.41 -4.29 -0.23
C GLY A 101 9.92 -4.50 -0.18
N HIS A 102 10.71 -3.48 -0.54
CA HIS A 102 12.18 -3.58 -0.46
C HIS A 102 12.73 -3.67 0.96
N ALA A 103 12.04 -3.08 1.94
CA ALA A 103 12.44 -3.24 3.35
C ALA A 103 12.03 -4.60 3.90
N LYS A 104 10.89 -5.14 3.43
CA LYS A 104 10.41 -6.48 3.78
C LYS A 104 11.36 -7.56 3.27
N GLY A 105 11.76 -7.48 2.01
CA GLY A 105 12.52 -8.55 1.38
C GLY A 105 11.78 -9.90 1.50
N ASN A 106 12.47 -10.90 2.01
CA ASN A 106 11.93 -12.24 2.27
C ASN A 106 11.42 -12.44 3.71
N ASP A 107 11.47 -11.41 4.55
CA ASP A 107 10.95 -11.51 5.91
C ASP A 107 9.41 -11.53 5.89
N PHE A 108 8.85 -12.56 6.53
CA PHE A 108 7.42 -12.77 6.58
C PHE A 108 7.05 -13.65 7.77
N ASP A 109 6.08 -13.23 8.56
CA ASP A 109 5.48 -14.01 9.63
C ASP A 109 3.96 -14.07 9.43
N GLU A 110 3.44 -15.26 9.14
CA GLU A 110 2.04 -15.50 8.80
C GLU A 110 1.07 -14.99 9.89
N GLY A 111 1.47 -15.09 11.16
CA GLY A 111 0.65 -14.70 12.30
C GLY A 111 0.62 -13.19 12.55
N SER A 112 1.66 -12.48 12.13
CA SER A 112 1.86 -11.06 12.44
C SER A 112 1.72 -10.14 11.22
N PHE A 113 1.77 -10.69 10.00
CA PHE A 113 1.81 -9.87 8.79
C PHE A 113 0.40 -9.51 8.29
N ILE A 114 0.03 -8.23 8.43
CA ILE A 114 -1.30 -7.72 8.04
C ILE A 114 -1.39 -7.67 6.52
N SER A 115 -2.36 -8.39 5.94
CA SER A 115 -2.59 -8.39 4.50
C SER A 115 -3.26 -7.09 4.03
N PRO A 116 -2.82 -6.51 2.90
CA PRO A 116 -3.56 -5.45 2.23
C PRO A 116 -4.98 -5.85 1.79
N LEU A 117 -5.28 -7.16 1.76
CA LEU A 117 -6.62 -7.66 1.45
C LEU A 117 -7.57 -7.66 2.65
N GLN A 118 -7.06 -7.46 3.86
CA GLN A 118 -7.90 -7.32 5.05
C GLN A 118 -8.59 -5.96 5.03
N ILE A 119 -9.90 -5.96 5.24
CA ILE A 119 -10.73 -4.76 5.17
C ILE A 119 -10.38 -3.73 6.25
N ASP A 120 -9.88 -4.20 7.39
CA ASP A 120 -9.51 -3.42 8.56
C ASP A 120 -8.04 -2.99 8.58
N CYS A 121 -7.23 -3.39 7.59
CA CYS A 121 -5.79 -3.10 7.59
C CYS A 121 -5.45 -1.60 7.70
N GLU A 122 -6.33 -0.73 7.21
CA GLU A 122 -6.17 0.72 7.28
C GLU A 122 -6.47 1.28 8.68
N SER A 123 -7.49 0.74 9.35
CA SER A 123 -7.96 1.22 10.65
C SER A 123 -7.04 0.88 11.81
N ARG A 124 -6.11 -0.04 11.61
CA ARG A 124 -5.13 -0.45 12.63
C ARG A 124 -4.03 0.57 12.91
N PHE A 125 -4.00 1.69 12.17
CA PHE A 125 -2.96 2.72 12.28
C PHE A 125 -3.53 4.10 12.55
N ILE A 126 -2.78 4.90 13.31
CA ILE A 126 -2.98 6.34 13.52
C ILE A 126 -1.73 7.12 13.10
N TYR A 127 -1.91 8.42 12.88
CA TYR A 127 -0.89 9.28 12.31
C TYR A 127 -0.77 10.60 13.09
N SER A 128 0.46 11.11 13.19
CA SER A 128 0.77 12.40 13.79
C SER A 128 0.88 13.48 12.70
N ALA A 129 0.09 14.55 12.80
CA ALA A 129 0.22 15.68 11.88
C ALA A 129 1.48 16.51 12.16
N GLN A 130 2.02 16.46 13.37
CA GLN A 130 3.20 17.24 13.75
C GLN A 130 4.43 16.82 12.93
N ASP A 131 4.65 15.51 12.79
CA ASP A 131 5.88 14.95 12.25
C ASP A 131 5.67 13.77 11.27
N GLY A 132 4.41 13.45 10.95
CA GLY A 132 4.06 12.37 10.03
C GLY A 132 4.33 10.96 10.55
N ALA A 133 4.57 10.78 11.85
CA ALA A 133 4.80 9.46 12.43
C ALA A 133 3.55 8.56 12.31
N ILE A 134 3.80 7.24 12.26
CA ILE A 134 2.76 6.20 12.22
C ILE A 134 2.84 5.37 13.50
N TYR A 135 1.69 5.07 14.08
CA TYR A 135 1.57 4.24 15.27
C TYR A 135 0.44 3.22 15.11
N PRO A 136 0.50 2.07 15.78
CA PRO A 136 -0.68 1.25 15.99
C PRO A 136 -1.78 2.07 16.68
N LEU A 137 -3.03 1.88 16.25
CA LEU A 137 -4.19 2.47 16.93
C LEU A 137 -4.32 1.91 18.35
N ASP A 138 -4.30 0.60 18.49
CA ASP A 138 -4.18 -0.09 19.77
C ASP A 138 -2.70 -0.33 20.08
N ARG A 139 -2.23 0.13 21.23
CA ARG A 139 -0.84 -0.08 21.68
C ARG A 139 -0.50 -1.57 21.88
N GLY A 140 -1.49 -2.42 22.09
CA GLY A 140 -1.36 -3.87 22.17
C GLY A 140 -1.36 -4.57 20.81
N ASP A 141 -1.57 -3.87 19.70
CA ASP A 141 -1.56 -4.45 18.36
C ASP A 141 -0.12 -4.74 17.89
N GLU A 142 0.38 -5.92 18.28
CA GLU A 142 1.72 -6.38 17.93
C GLU A 142 1.91 -6.53 16.42
N SER A 143 0.87 -6.91 15.68
CA SER A 143 0.92 -7.03 14.21
C SER A 143 1.10 -5.68 13.54
N ALA A 144 0.37 -4.63 13.97
CA ALA A 144 0.55 -3.29 13.45
C ALA A 144 1.94 -2.73 13.78
N ALA A 145 2.45 -2.96 14.98
CA ALA A 145 3.80 -2.59 15.38
C ALA A 145 4.87 -3.34 14.54
N TYR A 146 4.68 -4.65 14.35
CA TYR A 146 5.54 -5.48 13.50
C TYR A 146 5.60 -4.96 12.06
N MET A 147 4.42 -4.68 11.45
CA MET A 147 4.33 -4.14 10.09
C MET A 147 5.01 -2.78 9.95
N ALA A 148 4.76 -1.85 10.88
CA ALA A 148 5.38 -0.53 10.84
C ALA A 148 6.91 -0.61 10.88
N LYS A 149 7.45 -1.53 11.69
CA LYS A 149 8.89 -1.78 11.86
C LYS A 149 9.49 -2.48 10.64
N LEU A 150 8.93 -3.62 10.22
CA LEU A 150 9.46 -4.45 9.14
C LEU A 150 9.47 -3.69 7.81
N LEU A 151 8.35 -3.09 7.45
CA LEU A 151 8.20 -2.29 6.22
C LEU A 151 8.88 -0.92 6.33
N LYS A 152 9.49 -0.61 7.46
CA LYS A 152 10.09 0.71 7.74
C LYS A 152 9.13 1.87 7.38
N LEU A 153 7.86 1.75 7.77
CA LEU A 153 6.86 2.76 7.44
C LEU A 153 7.07 4.09 8.16
N ASP A 154 7.92 4.11 9.19
CA ASP A 154 8.22 5.31 9.99
C ASP A 154 9.58 5.95 9.67
N VAL A 155 10.20 5.61 8.51
CA VAL A 155 11.44 6.29 8.09
C VAL A 155 11.20 7.77 7.79
N LYS A 156 12.23 8.58 8.03
CA LYS A 156 12.15 10.04 7.86
C LYS A 156 11.54 10.47 6.53
N PHE A 157 11.94 9.84 5.43
CA PHE A 157 11.40 10.13 4.09
C PHE A 157 9.87 10.00 4.04
N LEU A 158 9.30 8.92 4.60
CA LEU A 158 7.84 8.72 4.61
C LEU A 158 7.16 9.64 5.63
N ARG A 159 7.78 9.90 6.76
CA ARG A 159 7.26 10.85 7.77
C ARG A 159 7.14 12.25 7.20
N ASP A 160 8.21 12.77 6.58
CA ASP A 160 8.22 14.10 5.98
C ASP A 160 7.09 14.26 4.95
N ARG A 161 6.92 13.27 4.06
CA ARG A 161 5.87 13.28 3.02
C ARG A 161 4.46 13.20 3.60
N ARG A 162 4.26 12.39 4.65
CA ARG A 162 2.96 12.34 5.35
C ARG A 162 2.66 13.64 6.08
N ALA A 163 3.65 14.21 6.79
CA ALA A 163 3.48 15.48 7.48
C ALA A 163 3.14 16.61 6.50
N GLU A 164 3.80 16.66 5.33
CA GLU A 164 3.49 17.60 4.26
C GLU A 164 2.04 17.45 3.79
N ALA A 165 1.61 16.22 3.49
CA ALA A 165 0.23 15.94 3.05
C ALA A 165 -0.81 16.28 4.14
N LEU A 166 -0.54 15.93 5.40
CA LEU A 166 -1.42 16.22 6.52
C LEU A 166 -1.55 17.74 6.75
N LYS A 167 -0.45 18.49 6.73
CA LYS A 167 -0.48 19.96 6.87
C LYS A 167 -1.17 20.67 5.72
N ALA A 168 -1.06 20.14 4.50
CA ALA A 168 -1.76 20.68 3.35
C ALA A 168 -3.28 20.46 3.40
N ALA A 169 -3.71 19.33 3.98
CA ALA A 169 -5.12 18.98 4.09
C ALA A 169 -5.81 19.52 5.35
N PHE A 170 -5.06 19.66 6.45
CA PHE A 170 -5.54 20.02 7.78
C PHE A 170 -4.68 21.14 8.37
N ASP A 171 -4.81 22.34 7.81
CA ASP A 171 -4.15 23.50 8.40
C ASP A 171 -4.79 23.90 9.75
N ASP A 172 -4.09 24.73 10.52
CA ASP A 172 -4.54 25.15 11.84
C ASP A 172 -5.90 25.89 11.83
N ASN A 173 -6.25 26.56 10.73
CA ASN A 173 -7.53 27.25 10.60
C ASN A 173 -8.65 26.25 10.39
N PHE A 174 -8.45 25.30 9.47
CA PHE A 174 -9.39 24.21 9.24
C PHE A 174 -9.65 23.41 10.53
N VAL A 175 -8.61 22.97 11.21
CA VAL A 175 -8.74 22.15 12.44
C VAL A 175 -9.50 22.90 13.55
N ARG A 176 -9.38 24.23 13.63
CA ARG A 176 -10.08 25.04 14.64
C ARG A 176 -11.52 25.40 14.27
N SER A 177 -11.85 25.47 13.00
CA SER A 177 -13.13 26.02 12.56
C SER A 177 -14.05 25.02 11.84
N ALA A 178 -13.52 23.90 11.36
CA ALA A 178 -14.31 22.89 10.66
C ALA A 178 -15.31 22.23 11.60
N SER A 179 -16.54 22.08 11.12
CA SER A 179 -17.56 21.27 11.78
C SER A 179 -17.27 19.78 11.61
N ASP A 180 -17.83 18.96 12.50
CA ASP A 180 -17.73 17.49 12.39
C ASP A 180 -18.23 16.99 11.02
N GLU A 181 -19.28 17.63 10.47
CA GLU A 181 -19.81 17.27 9.15
C GLU A 181 -18.80 17.54 8.02
N GLU A 182 -18.05 18.64 8.08
CA GLU A 182 -17.01 18.98 7.10
C GLU A 182 -15.86 18.00 7.19
N ILE A 183 -15.45 17.64 8.41
CA ILE A 183 -14.41 16.65 8.66
C ILE A 183 -14.82 15.26 8.11
N VAL A 184 -16.08 14.82 8.36
CA VAL A 184 -16.62 13.58 7.82
C VAL A 184 -16.63 13.58 6.29
N LYS A 185 -17.10 14.66 5.67
CA LYS A 185 -17.10 14.80 4.20
C LYS A 185 -15.67 14.71 3.63
N LEU A 186 -14.73 15.35 4.28
CA LEU A 186 -13.32 15.32 3.87
C LEU A 186 -12.73 13.91 4.00
N ALA A 187 -13.00 13.22 5.13
CA ALA A 187 -12.58 11.84 5.33
C ALA A 187 -13.12 10.91 4.23
N GLN A 188 -14.39 11.08 3.87
CA GLN A 188 -15.03 10.31 2.79
C GLN A 188 -14.44 10.65 1.42
N ALA A 189 -14.18 11.93 1.13
CA ALA A 189 -13.58 12.36 -0.13
C ALA A 189 -12.21 11.72 -0.36
N TYR A 190 -11.35 11.62 0.65
CA TYR A 190 -10.05 10.96 0.55
C TYR A 190 -10.13 9.43 0.36
N ARG A 191 -11.31 8.84 0.57
CA ARG A 191 -11.57 7.42 0.30
C ARG A 191 -12.04 7.15 -1.12
N GLN A 192 -12.39 8.19 -1.88
CA GLN A 192 -12.86 8.05 -3.25
C GLN A 192 -11.72 8.26 -4.25
N PRO A 193 -11.70 7.48 -5.35
CA PRO A 193 -10.80 7.77 -6.45
C PRO A 193 -11.31 8.99 -7.23
N ASP A 194 -10.43 9.63 -7.95
CA ASP A 194 -10.77 10.65 -8.94
C ASP A 194 -11.47 10.05 -10.18
N ALA A 195 -11.84 10.90 -11.15
CA ALA A 195 -12.48 10.49 -12.40
C ALA A 195 -11.62 9.52 -13.24
N GLY A 196 -10.30 9.50 -13.02
CA GLY A 196 -9.35 8.59 -13.65
C GLY A 196 -9.15 7.28 -12.88
N GLY A 197 -9.87 7.07 -11.77
CA GLY A 197 -9.72 5.90 -10.91
C GLY A 197 -8.50 5.95 -9.97
N GLN A 198 -7.84 7.12 -9.86
CA GLN A 198 -6.64 7.27 -9.04
C GLN A 198 -7.00 7.80 -7.65
N PHE A 199 -6.41 7.21 -6.61
CA PHE A 199 -6.49 7.74 -5.26
C PHE A 199 -5.47 8.85 -5.02
N THR A 200 -5.83 9.81 -4.19
CA THR A 200 -4.88 10.78 -3.66
C THR A 200 -3.75 10.08 -2.92
N GLY A 201 -2.51 10.46 -3.19
CA GLY A 201 -1.36 9.97 -2.43
C GLY A 201 -1.53 10.23 -0.94
N PHE A 202 -1.31 9.21 -0.11
CA PHE A 202 -1.65 9.25 1.31
C PHE A 202 -3.12 9.50 1.64
N GLY A 203 -4.06 9.40 0.69
CA GLY A 203 -5.49 9.66 0.93
C GLY A 203 -6.05 8.86 2.10
N ARG A 204 -5.61 7.61 2.29
CA ARG A 204 -6.03 6.80 3.45
C ARG A 204 -5.44 7.30 4.77
N VAL A 205 -4.25 7.87 4.76
CA VAL A 205 -3.66 8.55 5.92
C VAL A 205 -4.48 9.79 6.27
N LEU A 206 -4.83 10.59 5.26
CA LEU A 206 -5.65 11.80 5.43
C LEU A 206 -7.05 11.46 5.96
N SER A 207 -7.71 10.45 5.39
CA SER A 207 -9.01 9.98 5.88
C SER A 207 -8.93 9.50 7.35
N ARG A 208 -7.92 8.70 7.69
CA ARG A 208 -7.73 8.22 9.06
C ARG A 208 -7.44 9.35 10.04
N TYR A 209 -6.67 10.35 9.63
CA TYR A 209 -6.41 11.52 10.47
C TYR A 209 -7.68 12.35 10.69
N ALA A 210 -8.52 12.53 9.67
CA ALA A 210 -9.83 13.17 9.84
C ALA A 210 -10.70 12.43 10.87
N GLU A 211 -10.73 11.10 10.81
CA GLU A 211 -11.43 10.28 11.81
C GLU A 211 -10.86 10.46 13.22
N GLN A 212 -9.53 10.62 13.36
CA GLN A 212 -8.89 10.92 14.65
C GLN A 212 -9.34 12.27 15.22
N LEU A 213 -9.52 13.31 14.37
CA LEU A 213 -9.99 14.63 14.79
C LEU A 213 -11.41 14.56 15.38
N LEU A 214 -12.25 13.68 14.88
CA LEU A 214 -13.61 13.45 15.39
C LEU A 214 -13.66 12.68 16.71
N GLY A 215 -12.52 12.23 17.24
CA GLY A 215 -12.48 11.33 18.39
C GLY A 215 -13.05 9.93 18.09
N HIS A 216 -13.28 9.61 16.82
CA HIS A 216 -13.76 8.32 16.33
C HIS A 216 -12.58 7.39 15.92
N ALA A 217 -11.43 7.53 16.57
CA ALA A 217 -10.50 6.43 16.61
C ALA A 217 -11.16 5.36 17.48
N PRO A 218 -11.46 4.17 16.96
CA PRO A 218 -12.11 3.12 17.71
C PRO A 218 -11.30 2.71 18.92
#